data_282814a88441f959370fc439f7ad995c
#
_entry.id   282814a88441f959370fc439f7ad995c
#
_cell.length_a   1.000
_cell.length_b   1.000
_cell.length_c   1.000
_cell.angle_alpha   90.00
_cell.angle_beta   90.00
_cell.angle_gamma   90.00
#
_symmetry.space_group_name_H-M   'P 1'
#
loop_
_entity.id
_entity.type
_entity.pdbx_description
1 polymer ?
#
loop_
_entity_poly.entity_id
_entity_poly.type
_entity_poly.pdbx_seq_one_letter_code
_entity_poly.pdbx_strand_id
1 'polypeptide(L)'
;SCMIVVDTNVIAYLLIRGERSAAMDRLQQLDSEWVAPRLWLDEFLNVLCTHERTGALAPEQSVELLEDAVALMSDASYDMPPERVLTVARQTGCRAYDSQYIALAQDLGLKLYTCDRQVISKCPGVARMPD
;
A
#
# COMPACT_ATOMS: atom_id res chain seq x y z
N SER A 1 -2.71 -16.80 -11.20
CA SER A 1 -2.37 -16.07 -9.99
C SER A 1 -2.47 -14.59 -10.25
N CYS A 2 -2.82 -13.88 -9.25
CA CYS A 2 -3.07 -12.46 -9.37
C CYS A 2 -2.11 -11.71 -8.48
N MET A 3 -1.20 -10.99 -9.11
CA MET A 3 -0.28 -10.08 -8.45
C MET A 3 -0.84 -8.67 -8.60
N ILE A 4 -0.85 -7.91 -7.51
CA ILE A 4 -1.31 -6.53 -7.49
C ILE A 4 -0.35 -5.67 -6.68
N VAL A 5 -0.35 -4.38 -6.98
CA VAL A 5 0.34 -3.39 -6.14
C VAL A 5 -0.67 -2.90 -5.11
N VAL A 6 -0.25 -2.81 -3.86
CA VAL A 6 -1.09 -2.29 -2.77
C VAL A 6 -0.39 -1.11 -2.12
N ASP A 7 -1.17 -0.09 -1.71
CA ASP A 7 -0.61 0.98 -0.91
C ASP A 7 -0.59 0.59 0.58
N THR A 8 0.06 1.41 1.37
CA THR A 8 0.23 1.14 2.80
C THR A 8 -1.08 1.02 3.54
N ASN A 9 -2.09 1.80 3.18
CA ASN A 9 -3.38 1.75 3.86
C ASN A 9 -4.09 0.42 3.63
N VAL A 10 -3.92 -0.19 2.47
CA VAL A 10 -4.47 -1.53 2.20
C VAL A 10 -3.83 -2.56 3.12
N ILE A 11 -2.49 -2.53 3.27
CA ILE A 11 -1.78 -3.39 4.21
C ILE A 11 -2.27 -3.15 5.65
N ALA A 12 -2.38 -1.88 6.02
CA ALA A 12 -2.82 -1.49 7.37
C ALA A 12 -4.25 -1.98 7.66
N TYR A 13 -5.18 -1.82 6.74
CA TYR A 13 -6.57 -2.26 6.93
C TYR A 13 -6.70 -3.77 6.96
N LEU A 14 -5.79 -4.51 6.31
CA LEU A 14 -5.77 -5.96 6.42
C LEU A 14 -5.36 -6.39 7.82
N LEU A 15 -4.33 -5.79 8.37
CA LEU A 15 -3.68 -6.24 9.60
C LEU A 15 -4.25 -5.59 10.86
N ILE A 16 -4.57 -4.31 10.80
CA ILE A 16 -5.23 -3.60 11.90
C ILE A 16 -6.74 -3.76 11.71
N ARG A 17 -7.32 -4.69 12.49
CA ARG A 17 -8.71 -5.12 12.25
C ARG A 17 -9.70 -3.98 12.53
N GLY A 18 -10.64 -3.80 11.59
CA GLY A 18 -11.65 -2.76 11.64
C GLY A 18 -12.66 -2.89 10.51
N GLU A 19 -13.37 -1.81 10.21
CA GLU A 19 -14.46 -1.80 9.23
C GLU A 19 -14.06 -2.25 7.83
N ARG A 20 -12.83 -1.94 7.41
CA ARG A 20 -12.36 -2.24 6.06
C ARG A 20 -11.69 -3.60 5.93
N SER A 21 -11.46 -4.29 7.04
CA SER A 21 -10.70 -5.54 7.03
C SER A 21 -11.36 -6.64 6.21
N ALA A 22 -12.68 -6.74 6.23
CA ALA A 22 -13.39 -7.75 5.44
C ALA A 22 -13.15 -7.57 3.93
N ALA A 23 -13.14 -6.32 3.46
CA ALA A 23 -12.84 -6.04 2.05
C ALA A 23 -11.40 -6.40 1.70
N MET A 24 -10.45 -6.15 2.62
CA MET A 24 -9.05 -6.50 2.42
C MET A 24 -8.84 -8.03 2.43
N ASP A 25 -9.56 -8.73 3.30
CA ASP A 25 -9.55 -10.21 3.32
C ASP A 25 -10.00 -10.77 1.97
N ARG A 26 -11.08 -10.21 1.40
CA ARG A 26 -11.57 -10.62 0.08
C ARG A 26 -10.55 -10.32 -1.00
N LEU A 27 -9.93 -9.15 -0.95
CA LEU A 27 -8.88 -8.78 -1.91
C LEU A 27 -7.72 -9.77 -1.86
N GLN A 28 -7.27 -10.14 -0.67
CA GLN A 28 -6.17 -11.09 -0.50
C GLN A 28 -6.53 -12.48 -1.00
N GLN A 29 -7.77 -12.90 -0.87
CA GLN A 29 -8.23 -14.18 -1.39
C GLN A 29 -8.26 -14.22 -2.91
N LEU A 30 -8.65 -13.11 -3.56
CA LEU A 30 -8.74 -13.01 -5.01
C LEU A 30 -7.38 -12.75 -5.66
N ASP A 31 -6.60 -11.87 -5.05
CA ASP A 31 -5.30 -11.44 -5.53
C ASP A 31 -4.29 -11.63 -4.40
N SER A 32 -3.69 -12.82 -4.35
CA SER A 32 -2.92 -13.28 -3.19
C SER A 32 -1.48 -12.75 -3.14
N GLU A 33 -0.97 -12.26 -4.26
CA GLU A 33 0.41 -11.77 -4.33
C GLU A 33 0.43 -10.24 -4.31
N TRP A 34 0.76 -9.68 -3.17
CA TRP A 34 0.83 -8.24 -2.95
C TRP A 34 2.27 -7.76 -3.06
N VAL A 35 2.48 -6.72 -3.85
CA VAL A 35 3.78 -6.07 -4.00
C VAL A 35 3.64 -4.57 -3.74
N ALA A 36 4.73 -3.93 -3.37
CA ALA A 36 4.74 -2.50 -3.08
C ALA A 36 6.15 -1.92 -3.23
N PRO A 37 6.27 -0.60 -3.45
CA PRO A 37 7.56 0.06 -3.28
C PRO A 37 8.05 -0.07 -1.84
N ARG A 38 9.35 -0.07 -1.64
CA ARG A 38 9.95 -0.18 -0.28
C ARG A 38 9.46 0.91 0.67
N LEU A 39 9.01 2.03 0.16
CA LEU A 39 8.37 3.11 0.94
C LEU A 39 7.24 2.63 1.85
N TRP A 40 6.58 1.51 1.51
CA TRP A 40 5.48 0.99 2.32
C TRP A 40 5.86 0.83 3.79
N LEU A 41 7.11 0.43 4.05
CA LEU A 41 7.56 0.19 5.43
C LEU A 41 7.58 1.48 6.24
N ASP A 42 8.17 2.55 5.68
CA ASP A 42 8.22 3.84 6.38
C ASP A 42 6.82 4.39 6.62
N GLU A 43 5.94 4.25 5.66
CA GLU A 43 4.55 4.69 5.80
C GLU A 43 3.80 3.84 6.82
N PHE A 44 4.03 2.53 6.83
CA PHE A 44 3.42 1.62 7.81
C PHE A 44 3.88 1.94 9.22
N LEU A 45 5.17 2.21 9.40
CA LEU A 45 5.70 2.65 10.70
C LEU A 45 4.99 3.91 11.17
N ASN A 46 4.74 4.85 10.27
CA ASN A 46 4.01 6.08 10.62
C ASN A 46 2.56 5.79 11.02
N VAL A 47 1.91 4.84 10.38
CA VAL A 47 0.56 4.40 10.77
C VAL A 47 0.59 3.85 12.21
N LEU A 48 1.55 3.00 12.53
CA LEU A 48 1.68 2.44 13.88
C LEU A 48 1.94 3.54 14.90
N CYS A 49 2.85 4.46 14.60
CA CYS A 49 3.14 5.59 15.49
C CYS A 49 1.90 6.43 15.78
N THR A 50 1.10 6.70 14.77
CA THR A 50 -0.14 7.47 14.91
C THR A 50 -1.13 6.75 15.82
N HIS A 51 -1.30 5.45 15.62
CA HIS A 51 -2.21 4.63 16.44
C HIS A 51 -1.75 4.54 17.90
N GLU A 52 -0.44 4.47 18.13
CA GLU A 52 0.09 4.49 19.51
C GLU A 52 -0.18 5.83 20.18
N ARG A 53 0.06 6.93 19.46
CA ARG A 53 -0.17 8.28 20.03
C ARG A 53 -1.62 8.53 20.39
N THR A 54 -2.56 7.97 19.66
CA THR A 54 -3.98 8.13 19.94
C THR A 54 -4.52 7.09 20.94
N GLY A 55 -3.68 6.17 21.39
CA GLY A 55 -4.07 5.11 22.32
C GLY A 55 -4.78 3.93 21.66
N ALA A 56 -4.85 3.90 20.33
CA ALA A 56 -5.50 2.80 19.60
C ALA A 56 -4.68 1.51 19.62
N LEU A 57 -3.36 1.62 19.78
CA LEU A 57 -2.45 0.47 19.86
C LEU A 57 -1.51 0.63 21.05
N ALA A 58 -1.25 -0.48 21.74
CA ALA A 58 -0.16 -0.57 22.70
C ALA A 58 1.15 -0.88 21.95
N PRO A 59 2.34 -0.53 22.52
CA PRO A 59 3.62 -0.82 21.86
C PRO A 59 3.81 -2.29 21.47
N GLU A 60 3.35 -3.21 22.29
CA GLU A 60 3.46 -4.65 22.03
C GLU A 60 2.65 -5.07 20.82
N GLN A 61 1.46 -4.46 20.64
CA GLN A 61 0.61 -4.70 19.48
C GLN A 61 1.27 -4.19 18.20
N SER A 62 1.91 -3.03 18.27
CA SER A 62 2.63 -2.46 17.12
C SER A 62 3.75 -3.37 16.65
N VAL A 63 4.50 -3.97 17.58
CA VAL A 63 5.58 -4.91 17.23
C VAL A 63 5.03 -6.14 16.52
N GLU A 64 3.94 -6.72 17.02
CA GLU A 64 3.30 -7.87 16.38
C GLU A 64 2.78 -7.53 14.98
N LEU A 65 2.15 -6.37 14.82
CA LEU A 65 1.65 -5.92 13.52
C LEU A 65 2.80 -5.67 12.54
N LEU A 66 3.89 -5.09 13.03
CA LEU A 66 5.08 -4.87 12.19
C LEU A 66 5.66 -6.20 11.71
N GLU A 67 5.77 -7.19 12.61
CA GLU A 67 6.25 -8.53 12.24
C GLU A 67 5.36 -9.16 11.18
N ASP A 68 4.05 -9.05 11.33
CA ASP A 68 3.09 -9.59 10.36
C ASP A 68 3.22 -8.90 9.00
N ALA A 69 3.38 -7.57 9.01
CA ALA A 69 3.52 -6.79 7.78
C ALA A 69 4.83 -7.14 7.06
N VAL A 70 5.92 -7.25 7.81
CA VAL A 70 7.22 -7.64 7.23
C VAL A 70 7.14 -9.05 6.65
N ALA A 71 6.50 -9.98 7.35
CA ALA A 71 6.32 -11.35 6.84
C ALA A 71 5.50 -11.36 5.54
N LEU A 72 4.46 -10.54 5.47
CA LEU A 72 3.62 -10.42 4.27
C LEU A 72 4.39 -9.86 3.08
N MET A 73 5.25 -8.85 3.31
CA MET A 73 5.86 -8.06 2.25
C MET A 73 7.35 -8.31 2.04
N SER A 74 7.97 -9.28 2.74
CA SER A 74 9.42 -9.43 2.79
C SER A 74 10.09 -9.63 1.43
N ASP A 75 9.47 -10.39 0.54
CA ASP A 75 10.01 -10.67 -0.80
C ASP A 75 9.26 -9.88 -1.89
N ALA A 76 8.48 -8.89 -1.48
CA ALA A 76 7.55 -8.18 -2.34
C ALA A 76 7.76 -6.66 -2.35
N SER A 77 8.91 -6.20 -1.87
CA SER A 77 9.26 -4.78 -1.82
C SER A 77 10.24 -4.42 -2.93
N TYR A 78 9.95 -3.34 -3.63
CA TYR A 78 10.70 -2.91 -4.80
C TYR A 78 11.32 -1.55 -4.60
N ASP A 79 12.57 -1.37 -5.01
CA ASP A 79 13.19 -0.07 -5.10
C ASP A 79 12.76 0.60 -6.39
N MET A 80 12.29 1.84 -6.29
CA MET A 80 11.85 2.60 -7.46
C MET A 80 12.92 3.57 -7.92
N PRO A 81 13.28 3.57 -9.22
CA PRO A 81 14.24 4.55 -9.74
C PRO A 81 13.70 5.97 -9.55
N PRO A 82 14.50 6.87 -8.94
CA PRO A 82 14.03 8.23 -8.65
C PRO A 82 13.55 9.00 -9.88
N GLU A 83 14.23 8.85 -11.01
CA GLU A 83 13.83 9.52 -12.24
C GLU A 83 12.46 9.06 -12.74
N ARG A 84 12.19 7.77 -12.60
CA ARG A 84 10.89 7.19 -12.98
C ARG A 84 9.77 7.78 -12.12
N VAL A 85 10.03 7.95 -10.83
CA VAL A 85 9.07 8.55 -9.89
C VAL A 85 8.77 10.01 -10.30
N LEU A 86 9.79 10.80 -10.63
CA LEU A 86 9.59 12.17 -11.08
C LEU A 86 8.76 12.23 -12.36
N THR A 87 9.02 11.34 -13.30
CA THR A 87 8.25 11.27 -14.55
C THR A 87 6.78 11.02 -14.28
N VAL A 88 6.49 10.03 -13.44
CA VAL A 88 5.10 9.70 -13.09
C VAL A 88 4.43 10.85 -12.35
N ALA A 89 5.13 11.48 -11.42
CA ALA A 89 4.60 12.64 -10.68
C ALA A 89 4.20 13.77 -11.61
N ARG A 90 5.03 14.08 -12.62
CA ARG A 90 4.69 15.10 -13.63
C ARG A 90 3.48 14.70 -14.46
N GLN A 91 3.39 13.45 -14.87
CA GLN A 91 2.31 12.96 -15.72
C GLN A 91 0.96 12.94 -15.00
N THR A 92 0.97 12.60 -13.71
CA THR A 92 -0.27 12.36 -12.96
C THR A 92 -0.68 13.53 -12.08
N GLY A 93 0.26 14.40 -11.71
CA GLY A 93 0.02 15.43 -10.72
C GLY A 93 -0.04 14.88 -9.28
N CYS A 94 0.32 13.62 -9.07
CA CYS A 94 0.39 13.02 -7.75
C CYS A 94 1.70 13.38 -7.05
N ARG A 95 1.70 13.31 -5.71
CA ARG A 95 2.92 13.48 -4.93
C ARG A 95 3.91 12.36 -5.24
N ALA A 96 5.18 12.59 -4.95
CA ALA A 96 6.24 11.59 -5.17
C ALA A 96 5.97 10.27 -4.43
N TYR A 97 5.36 10.32 -3.26
CA TYR A 97 5.02 9.12 -2.48
C TYR A 97 4.03 8.23 -3.24
N ASP A 98 2.89 8.81 -3.66
CA ASP A 98 1.88 8.08 -4.42
C ASP A 98 2.40 7.63 -5.77
N SER A 99 3.26 8.44 -6.38
CA SER A 99 3.86 8.15 -7.68
C SER A 99 4.74 6.93 -7.67
N GLN A 100 5.34 6.57 -6.53
CA GLN A 100 6.10 5.32 -6.44
C GLN A 100 5.19 4.10 -6.65
N TYR A 101 4.02 4.09 -6.05
CA TYR A 101 3.05 3.00 -6.21
C TYR A 101 2.51 2.94 -7.63
N ILE A 102 2.21 4.10 -8.21
CA ILE A 102 1.72 4.17 -9.59
C ILE A 102 2.80 3.70 -10.58
N ALA A 103 4.04 4.15 -10.39
CA ALA A 103 5.16 3.75 -11.23
C ALA A 103 5.38 2.24 -11.19
N LEU A 104 5.34 1.64 -10.00
CA LEU A 104 5.49 0.19 -9.86
C LEU A 104 4.37 -0.55 -10.60
N ALA A 105 3.14 -0.11 -10.44
CA ALA A 105 2.00 -0.73 -11.12
C ALA A 105 2.14 -0.64 -12.64
N GLN A 106 2.52 0.53 -13.16
CA GLN A 106 2.74 0.72 -14.59
C GLN A 106 3.87 -0.15 -15.12
N ASP A 107 5.00 -0.18 -14.40
CA ASP A 107 6.19 -0.90 -14.86
C ASP A 107 5.99 -2.42 -14.85
N LEU A 108 5.20 -2.93 -13.93
CA LEU A 108 4.88 -4.36 -13.87
C LEU A 108 3.60 -4.74 -14.64
N GLY A 109 2.87 -3.77 -15.17
CA GLY A 109 1.60 -4.02 -15.84
C GLY A 109 0.51 -4.51 -14.90
N LEU A 110 0.51 -4.02 -13.66
CA LEU A 110 -0.43 -4.44 -12.61
C LEU A 110 -1.40 -3.33 -12.26
N LYS A 111 -2.46 -3.68 -11.53
CA LYS A 111 -3.35 -2.70 -10.91
C LYS A 111 -2.81 -2.31 -9.54
N LEU A 112 -3.04 -1.05 -9.18
CA LEU A 112 -2.78 -0.52 -7.85
C LEU A 112 -4.10 -0.49 -7.09
N TYR A 113 -4.15 -1.17 -5.94
CA TYR A 113 -5.31 -1.08 -5.05
C TYR A 113 -5.01 -0.07 -3.94
N THR A 114 -5.87 0.91 -3.83
CA THR A 114 -5.75 2.02 -2.88
C THR A 114 -7.13 2.49 -2.45
N CYS A 115 -7.21 3.00 -1.22
CA CYS A 115 -8.42 3.65 -0.72
C CYS A 115 -8.38 5.17 -0.92
N ASP A 116 -7.33 5.69 -1.53
CA ASP A 116 -7.19 7.12 -1.80
C ASP A 116 -7.95 7.50 -3.07
N ARG A 117 -9.08 8.19 -2.88
CA ARG A 117 -9.96 8.59 -3.99
C ARG A 117 -9.29 9.56 -4.95
N GLN A 118 -8.36 10.38 -4.48
CA GLN A 118 -7.63 11.31 -5.35
C GLN A 118 -6.70 10.56 -6.30
N VAL A 119 -6.02 9.54 -5.81
CA VAL A 119 -5.15 8.69 -6.64
C VAL A 119 -5.99 7.98 -7.70
N ILE A 120 -7.12 7.41 -7.31
CA ILE A 120 -8.03 6.74 -8.24
C ILE A 120 -8.54 7.71 -9.30
N SER A 121 -8.92 8.91 -8.90
CA SER A 121 -9.41 9.95 -9.82
C SER A 121 -8.35 10.36 -10.83
N LYS A 122 -7.10 10.48 -10.41
CA LYS A 122 -5.98 10.90 -11.27
C LYS A 122 -5.47 9.78 -12.16
N CYS A 123 -5.63 8.53 -11.75
CA CYS A 123 -5.10 7.36 -12.46
C CYS A 123 -6.13 6.24 -12.57
N PRO A 124 -7.31 6.49 -13.18
CA PRO A 124 -8.41 5.52 -13.16
C PRO A 124 -8.11 4.23 -13.93
N GLY A 125 -7.16 4.27 -14.86
CA GLY A 125 -6.76 3.08 -15.61
C GLY A 125 -5.83 2.16 -14.82
N VAL A 126 -5.25 2.63 -13.73
CA VAL A 126 -4.26 1.90 -12.94
C VAL A 126 -4.76 1.64 -11.53
N ALA A 127 -5.38 2.64 -10.89
CA ALA A 127 -5.75 2.57 -9.49
C ALA A 127 -7.22 2.18 -9.30
N ARG A 128 -7.47 1.32 -8.31
CA ARG A 128 -8.80 0.79 -7.97
C ARG A 128 -9.02 0.80 -6.47
N MET A 129 -10.29 0.97 -6.08
CA MET A 129 -10.71 0.82 -4.69
C MET A 129 -10.92 -0.68 -4.40
N PRO A 130 -10.42 -1.21 -3.28
CA PRO A 130 -10.81 -2.56 -2.84
C PRO A 130 -12.30 -2.61 -2.49
N ASP A 131 -12.96 -3.68 -2.89
CA ASP A 131 -14.41 -3.86 -2.63
C ASP A 131 -14.68 -4.61 -1.35
#